data_9dbd0cacbdc115cc5f738012db16da1c
#
_entry.id   9dbd0cacbdc115cc5f738012db16da1c
#
_cell.length_a   1.000
_cell.length_b   1.000
_cell.length_c   1.000
_cell.angle_alpha   90.00
_cell.angle_beta   90.00
_cell.angle_gamma   90.00
#
_symmetry.space_group_name_H-M   'P 1'
#
loop_
_entity.id
_entity.type
_entity.pdbx_description
1 polymer ?
#
loop_
_entity_poly.entity_id
_entity_poly.type
_entity_poly.pdbx_seq_one_letter_code
_entity_poly.pdbx_strand_id
1 'polypeptide(L)'
;MLVSVWYRLASYALLVHSVGMTKRILVTGAGGYIGRHVVKALLDNGQDVIASDLRLNDVDSRAEHIETNLFESDSNIYSTLGKPDVCLHMAWRDGFKHNSDNHMGDLSSHYRFIKNMLDGGLPQIAVMGTMHEVGYWEGAIDEHTPCHPASMYGIAKNALREATLMLAQEHNATAQWLRAYYIVGDDLRGSSIFSKLLQAAHDGKPSFPFTTGKNKYDFINVDELARQISR
;
A
#
# COMPACT_ATOMS: atom_id res chain seq x y z
N MET A 1 -17.18 -4.32 6.06
CA MET A 1 -16.02 -5.07 6.55
C MET A 1 -14.80 -4.18 6.47
N LEU A 2 -14.04 -4.06 7.53
CA LEU A 2 -13.14 -2.93 7.76
C LEU A 2 -11.72 -3.26 7.31
N VAL A 3 -11.15 -2.40 6.46
CA VAL A 3 -9.69 -2.24 6.42
C VAL A 3 -9.30 -1.78 7.82
N SER A 4 -8.53 -2.57 8.56
CA SER A 4 -8.06 -2.15 9.87
C SER A 4 -7.07 -1.01 9.70
N VAL A 5 -7.56 0.22 9.87
CA VAL A 5 -6.76 1.42 9.90
C VAL A 5 -6.26 1.61 11.32
N TRP A 6 -4.96 1.46 11.52
CA TRP A 6 -4.33 1.60 12.82
C TRP A 6 -4.02 3.05 13.13
N TYR A 7 -4.69 3.59 14.13
CA TYR A 7 -4.32 4.88 14.73
C TYR A 7 -3.57 4.64 16.02
N ARG A 8 -2.33 5.10 16.11
CA ARG A 8 -1.74 5.39 17.40
C ARG A 8 -2.08 6.84 17.73
N LEU A 9 -3.04 7.05 18.66
CA LEU A 9 -3.36 8.36 19.21
C LEU A 9 -2.17 8.87 20.03
N ALA A 10 -1.44 9.82 19.48
CA ALA A 10 -0.76 10.80 20.29
C ALA A 10 -1.75 11.95 20.48
N SER A 11 -2.19 12.17 21.74
CA SER A 11 -2.87 13.33 22.30
C SER A 11 -4.19 13.78 21.65
N TYR A 12 -5.22 13.83 22.47
CA TYR A 12 -6.50 14.52 22.21
C TYR A 12 -6.27 15.92 21.63
N ALA A 13 -6.37 16.05 20.34
CA ALA A 13 -6.56 17.32 19.67
C ALA A 13 -7.85 17.19 18.85
N LEU A 14 -8.80 18.03 19.21
CA LEU A 14 -10.09 18.28 18.60
C LEU A 14 -10.22 17.75 17.15
N LEU A 15 -11.16 16.81 16.95
CA LEU A 15 -11.76 16.51 15.65
C LEU A 15 -12.52 17.77 15.17
N VAL A 16 -11.80 18.73 14.64
CA VAL A 16 -12.38 19.68 13.72
C VAL A 16 -12.45 18.95 12.40
N HIS A 17 -13.64 18.59 11.96
CA HIS A 17 -13.89 18.26 10.56
C HIS A 17 -13.35 19.42 9.73
N SER A 18 -12.13 19.30 9.21
CA SER A 18 -11.61 20.21 8.21
C SER A 18 -12.32 19.91 6.90
N VAL A 19 -13.44 20.59 6.69
CA VAL A 19 -14.05 20.67 5.37
C VAL A 19 -13.00 21.26 4.43
N GLY A 20 -12.43 20.45 3.54
CA GLY A 20 -12.03 20.94 2.24
C GLY A 20 -10.64 21.54 2.07
N MET A 21 -9.61 21.15 2.81
CA MET A 21 -8.25 21.47 2.34
C MET A 21 -7.73 20.36 1.43
N THR A 22 -7.53 20.70 0.16
CA THR A 22 -6.85 19.83 -0.82
C THR A 22 -5.44 19.53 -0.30
N LYS A 23 -5.13 18.25 -0.10
CA LYS A 23 -3.78 17.79 0.25
C LYS A 23 -3.02 17.40 -0.99
N ARG A 24 -1.72 17.62 -0.97
CA ARG A 24 -0.79 17.12 -1.97
C ARG A 24 -0.32 15.73 -1.57
N ILE A 25 -0.76 14.70 -2.29
CA ILE A 25 -0.58 13.30 -1.92
C ILE A 25 0.31 12.59 -2.93
N LEU A 26 1.47 12.11 -2.47
CA LEU A 26 2.34 11.24 -3.24
C LEU A 26 1.86 9.79 -3.12
N VAL A 27 1.66 9.13 -4.24
CA VAL A 27 1.43 7.68 -4.33
C VAL A 27 2.62 7.02 -5.00
N THR A 28 3.40 6.23 -4.27
CA THR A 28 4.47 5.41 -4.86
C THR A 28 3.92 4.04 -5.23
N GLY A 29 4.49 3.41 -6.26
CA GLY A 29 3.88 2.19 -6.82
C GLY A 29 2.56 2.49 -7.54
N ALA A 30 2.40 3.72 -8.03
CA ALA A 30 1.19 4.23 -8.66
C ALA A 30 0.80 3.46 -9.93
N GLY A 31 1.78 2.94 -10.69
CA GLY A 31 1.54 2.11 -11.88
C GLY A 31 1.13 0.68 -11.56
N GLY A 32 1.20 0.26 -10.28
CA GLY A 32 0.81 -1.07 -9.83
C GLY A 32 -0.70 -1.30 -9.86
N TYR A 33 -1.10 -2.58 -9.64
CA TYR A 33 -2.51 -3.00 -9.67
C TYR A 33 -3.40 -2.17 -8.73
N ILE A 34 -3.00 -2.00 -7.47
CA ILE A 34 -3.78 -1.23 -6.49
C ILE A 34 -3.54 0.28 -6.69
N GLY A 35 -2.29 0.67 -6.98
CA GLY A 35 -1.87 2.07 -7.03
C GLY A 35 -2.68 2.92 -8.00
N ARG A 36 -2.94 2.44 -9.23
CA ARG A 36 -3.72 3.18 -10.21
C ARG A 36 -5.19 3.42 -9.78
N HIS A 37 -5.81 2.46 -9.07
CA HIS A 37 -7.16 2.64 -8.52
C HIS A 37 -7.17 3.67 -7.38
N VAL A 38 -6.13 3.66 -6.54
CA VAL A 38 -5.96 4.63 -5.44
C VAL A 38 -5.71 6.03 -5.99
N VAL A 39 -4.85 6.20 -7.00
CA VAL A 39 -4.63 7.49 -7.68
C VAL A 39 -5.95 8.03 -8.20
N LYS A 40 -6.73 7.21 -8.92
CA LYS A 40 -8.04 7.61 -9.42
C LYS A 40 -8.99 8.03 -8.31
N ALA A 41 -9.09 7.25 -7.23
CA ALA A 41 -9.98 7.55 -6.12
C ALA A 41 -9.61 8.84 -5.38
N LEU A 42 -8.32 9.12 -5.20
CA LEU A 42 -7.83 10.38 -4.62
C LEU A 42 -8.17 11.59 -5.49
N LEU A 43 -7.95 11.48 -6.81
CA LEU A 43 -8.31 12.54 -7.77
C LEU A 43 -9.82 12.79 -7.81
N ASP A 44 -10.64 11.73 -7.79
CA ASP A 44 -12.09 11.83 -7.75
C ASP A 44 -12.60 12.46 -6.44
N ASN A 45 -11.83 12.37 -5.35
CA ASN A 45 -12.06 13.07 -4.08
C ASN A 45 -11.46 14.49 -4.04
N GLY A 46 -10.95 15.02 -5.16
CA GLY A 46 -10.45 16.39 -5.29
C GLY A 46 -9.08 16.64 -4.67
N GLN A 47 -8.27 15.60 -4.44
CA GLN A 47 -6.91 15.74 -3.95
C GLN A 47 -5.92 16.10 -5.07
N ASP A 48 -4.83 16.81 -4.72
CA ASP A 48 -3.67 17.03 -5.60
C ASP A 48 -2.76 15.80 -5.52
N VAL A 49 -2.62 15.04 -6.63
CA VAL A 49 -1.96 13.74 -6.60
C VAL A 49 -0.70 13.73 -7.44
N ILE A 50 0.40 13.30 -6.82
CA ILE A 50 1.66 12.94 -7.48
C ILE A 50 1.70 11.42 -7.58
N ALA A 51 1.72 10.91 -8.80
CA ALA A 51 1.91 9.49 -9.08
C ALA A 51 3.39 9.21 -9.36
N SER A 52 3.99 8.29 -8.61
CA SER A 52 5.40 7.92 -8.80
C SER A 52 5.57 6.41 -8.91
N ASP A 53 6.27 6.00 -9.96
CA ASP A 53 6.65 4.61 -10.24
C ASP A 53 7.77 4.58 -11.29
N LEU A 54 8.26 3.39 -11.64
CA LEU A 54 9.17 3.17 -12.78
C LEU A 54 8.47 3.37 -14.13
N ARG A 55 7.14 3.18 -14.21
CA ARG A 55 6.29 3.36 -15.39
C ARG A 55 4.89 3.81 -14.98
N LEU A 56 4.34 4.80 -15.67
CA LEU A 56 3.06 5.42 -15.34
C LEU A 56 2.05 5.41 -16.53
N ASN A 57 2.29 4.60 -17.57
CA ASN A 57 1.48 4.60 -18.81
C ASN A 57 -0.03 4.41 -18.58
N ASP A 58 -0.43 3.66 -17.56
CA ASP A 58 -1.83 3.31 -17.26
C ASP A 58 -2.39 4.08 -16.04
N VAL A 59 -1.70 5.12 -15.60
CA VAL A 59 -2.12 5.96 -14.49
C VAL A 59 -2.92 7.14 -14.99
N ASP A 60 -3.93 7.55 -14.23
CA ASP A 60 -4.81 8.68 -14.57
C ASP A 60 -3.99 9.95 -14.84
N SER A 61 -4.14 10.54 -16.01
CA SER A 61 -3.37 11.69 -16.49
C SER A 61 -3.66 13.00 -15.76
N ARG A 62 -4.68 13.03 -14.89
CA ARG A 62 -4.94 14.18 -14.00
C ARG A 62 -3.89 14.30 -12.89
N ALA A 63 -3.20 13.20 -12.53
CA ALA A 63 -2.10 13.25 -11.56
C ALA A 63 -0.84 13.85 -12.18
N GLU A 64 0.00 14.47 -11.34
CA GLU A 64 1.37 14.79 -11.71
C GLU A 64 2.18 13.48 -11.78
N HIS A 65 2.83 13.20 -12.90
CA HIS A 65 3.58 11.98 -13.12
C HIS A 65 5.07 12.21 -12.90
N ILE A 66 5.68 11.45 -11.96
CA ILE A 66 7.13 11.46 -11.71
C ILE A 66 7.66 10.03 -11.82
N GLU A 67 8.21 9.68 -12.98
CA GLU A 67 8.88 8.39 -13.17
C GLU A 67 10.26 8.41 -12.48
N THR A 68 10.41 7.56 -11.46
CA THR A 68 11.67 7.48 -10.70
C THR A 68 11.87 6.11 -10.06
N ASN A 69 13.14 5.75 -9.86
CA ASN A 69 13.51 4.59 -9.05
C ASN A 69 13.72 5.02 -7.59
N LEU A 70 12.76 4.71 -6.74
CA LEU A 70 12.81 5.07 -5.31
C LEU A 70 14.04 4.49 -4.58
N PHE A 71 14.62 3.39 -5.08
CA PHE A 71 15.77 2.74 -4.47
C PHE A 71 17.09 3.47 -4.74
N GLU A 72 17.11 4.37 -5.72
CA GLU A 72 18.23 5.27 -6.02
C GLU A 72 18.06 6.63 -5.36
N SER A 73 17.06 6.78 -4.48
CA SER A 73 16.76 8.04 -3.82
C SER A 73 17.89 8.49 -2.89
N ASP A 74 18.17 9.78 -2.93
CA ASP A 74 19.07 10.48 -2.02
C ASP A 74 18.30 11.25 -0.92
N SER A 75 19.01 12.03 -0.12
CA SER A 75 18.44 12.85 0.95
C SER A 75 17.48 13.95 0.46
N ASN A 76 17.50 14.28 -0.84
CA ASN A 76 16.65 15.33 -1.42
C ASN A 76 15.32 14.79 -1.95
N ILE A 77 15.08 13.48 -1.83
CA ILE A 77 13.92 12.81 -2.46
C ILE A 77 12.58 13.48 -2.09
N TYR A 78 12.41 13.97 -0.87
CA TYR A 78 11.20 14.68 -0.46
C TYR A 78 10.95 15.93 -1.33
N SER A 79 12.00 16.71 -1.59
CA SER A 79 11.90 17.88 -2.47
C SER A 79 11.72 17.49 -3.93
N THR A 80 12.42 16.46 -4.39
CA THR A 80 12.32 15.91 -5.76
C THR A 80 10.91 15.43 -6.07
N LEU A 81 10.24 14.84 -5.08
CA LEU A 81 8.85 14.35 -5.19
C LEU A 81 7.80 15.42 -4.81
N GLY A 82 8.16 16.71 -4.90
CA GLY A 82 7.23 17.83 -4.84
C GLY A 82 6.75 18.21 -3.43
N LYS A 83 7.44 17.81 -2.36
CA LYS A 83 7.12 18.13 -0.96
C LYS A 83 5.66 17.80 -0.59
N PRO A 84 5.23 16.54 -0.73
CA PRO A 84 3.85 16.17 -0.44
C PRO A 84 3.49 16.34 1.03
N ASP A 85 2.21 16.59 1.32
CA ASP A 85 1.64 16.56 2.67
C ASP A 85 1.51 15.14 3.19
N VAL A 86 1.27 14.18 2.27
CA VAL A 86 1.09 12.76 2.59
C VAL A 86 1.86 11.92 1.58
N CYS A 87 2.62 10.94 2.06
CA CYS A 87 3.17 9.89 1.21
C CYS A 87 2.42 8.57 1.45
N LEU A 88 1.76 8.08 0.42
CA LEU A 88 1.18 6.75 0.38
C LEU A 88 2.16 5.80 -0.31
N HIS A 89 2.94 5.07 0.50
CA HIS A 89 3.99 4.17 0.01
C HIS A 89 3.41 2.79 -0.31
N MET A 90 3.16 2.53 -1.60
CA MET A 90 2.59 1.29 -2.10
C MET A 90 3.56 0.49 -2.98
N ALA A 91 4.70 1.08 -3.35
CA ALA A 91 5.73 0.40 -4.13
C ALA A 91 6.22 -0.86 -3.41
N TRP A 92 6.11 -2.01 -4.06
CA TRP A 92 6.64 -3.30 -3.60
C TRP A 92 6.65 -4.29 -4.76
N ARG A 93 7.76 -4.97 -4.98
CA ARG A 93 7.84 -6.01 -6.02
C ARG A 93 7.61 -7.40 -5.45
N ASP A 94 7.31 -8.34 -6.33
CA ASP A 94 7.16 -9.78 -6.02
C ASP A 94 6.08 -10.13 -4.98
N GLY A 95 5.07 -9.28 -4.75
CA GLY A 95 4.04 -9.49 -3.72
C GLY A 95 3.29 -10.84 -3.80
N PHE A 96 3.36 -11.54 -4.94
CA PHE A 96 2.80 -12.89 -5.14
C PHE A 96 3.85 -14.01 -5.11
N LYS A 97 5.14 -13.69 -4.99
CA LYS A 97 6.24 -14.64 -4.82
C LYS A 97 6.74 -14.56 -3.39
N HIS A 98 5.95 -15.04 -2.45
CA HIS A 98 6.07 -14.74 -1.02
C HIS A 98 7.43 -15.09 -0.39
N ASN A 99 8.23 -15.95 -1.01
CA ASN A 99 9.57 -16.32 -0.56
C ASN A 99 10.69 -15.86 -1.51
N SER A 100 10.42 -14.83 -2.33
CA SER A 100 11.47 -14.19 -3.13
C SER A 100 12.52 -13.52 -2.23
N ASP A 101 13.80 -13.69 -2.56
CA ASP A 101 14.93 -13.04 -1.85
C ASP A 101 14.86 -11.51 -1.97
N ASN A 102 14.15 -10.99 -2.99
CA ASN A 102 13.97 -9.57 -3.19
C ASN A 102 13.28 -8.88 -2.01
N HIS A 103 12.43 -9.59 -1.26
CA HIS A 103 11.76 -8.99 -0.10
C HIS A 103 12.75 -8.53 0.97
N MET A 104 13.77 -9.34 1.25
CA MET A 104 14.81 -8.99 2.20
C MET A 104 15.87 -8.08 1.56
N GLY A 105 16.19 -8.31 0.28
CA GLY A 105 17.18 -7.51 -0.47
C GLY A 105 16.78 -6.04 -0.59
N ASP A 106 15.50 -5.76 -0.81
CA ASP A 106 14.98 -4.40 -0.99
C ASP A 106 14.59 -3.69 0.33
N LEU A 107 14.51 -4.42 1.44
CA LEU A 107 14.03 -3.88 2.73
C LEU A 107 14.80 -2.62 3.14
N SER A 108 16.12 -2.63 3.01
CA SER A 108 16.96 -1.48 3.37
C SER A 108 16.72 -0.27 2.46
N SER A 109 16.34 -0.49 1.19
CA SER A 109 16.01 0.57 0.24
C SER A 109 14.65 1.20 0.55
N HIS A 110 13.64 0.41 0.90
CA HIS A 110 12.36 0.91 1.40
C HIS A 110 12.54 1.72 2.69
N TYR A 111 13.32 1.20 3.65
CA TYR A 111 13.64 1.91 4.87
C TYR A 111 14.32 3.25 4.61
N ARG A 112 15.36 3.27 3.75
CA ARG A 112 16.08 4.50 3.38
C ARG A 112 15.18 5.53 2.72
N PHE A 113 14.30 5.08 1.80
CA PHE A 113 13.32 5.97 1.18
C PHE A 113 12.42 6.63 2.24
N ILE A 114 11.80 5.84 3.12
CA ILE A 114 10.92 6.35 4.18
C ILE A 114 11.67 7.33 5.09
N LYS A 115 12.89 6.95 5.51
CA LYS A 115 13.73 7.80 6.34
C LYS A 115 14.03 9.14 5.66
N ASN A 116 14.46 9.13 4.39
CA ASN A 116 14.77 10.35 3.65
C ASN A 116 13.55 11.24 3.44
N MET A 117 12.36 10.67 3.26
CA MET A 117 11.10 11.42 3.18
C MET A 117 10.81 12.14 4.52
N LEU A 118 10.94 11.44 5.64
CA LEU A 118 10.71 11.98 6.99
C LEU A 118 11.79 13.01 7.38
N ASP A 119 13.07 12.73 7.09
CA ASP A 119 14.19 13.68 7.28
C ASP A 119 13.95 14.98 6.47
N GLY A 120 13.32 14.87 5.30
CA GLY A 120 12.96 16.01 4.45
C GLY A 120 11.77 16.83 4.97
N GLY A 121 11.07 16.35 6.00
CA GLY A 121 9.94 17.03 6.64
C GLY A 121 8.55 16.52 6.23
N LEU A 122 8.43 15.28 5.71
CA LEU A 122 7.13 14.66 5.41
C LEU A 122 6.26 14.57 6.68
N PRO A 123 5.08 15.22 6.72
CA PRO A 123 4.27 15.25 7.94
C PRO A 123 3.41 14.00 8.16
N GLN A 124 3.08 13.27 7.08
CA GLN A 124 2.24 12.06 7.18
C GLN A 124 2.68 10.99 6.19
N ILE A 125 2.82 9.76 6.68
CA ILE A 125 3.11 8.60 5.85
C ILE A 125 2.06 7.50 6.07
N ALA A 126 1.57 6.93 4.99
CA ALA A 126 0.77 5.71 5.00
C ALA A 126 1.48 4.64 4.17
N VAL A 127 1.63 3.43 4.69
CA VAL A 127 2.34 2.34 3.99
C VAL A 127 1.39 1.16 3.80
N MET A 128 1.39 0.62 2.57
CA MET A 128 0.62 -0.58 2.27
C MET A 128 1.27 -1.80 2.92
N GLY A 129 0.58 -2.36 3.90
CA GLY A 129 0.89 -3.61 4.56
C GLY A 129 0.22 -4.82 3.92
N THR A 130 0.25 -5.95 4.62
CA THR A 130 -0.30 -7.21 4.12
C THR A 130 -0.79 -8.09 5.27
N MET A 131 -1.78 -8.94 5.01
CA MET A 131 -2.20 -9.99 5.94
C MET A 131 -1.09 -10.99 6.27
N HIS A 132 -0.08 -11.14 5.38
CA HIS A 132 1.07 -12.04 5.60
C HIS A 132 1.92 -11.68 6.81
N GLU A 133 1.77 -10.46 7.36
CA GLU A 133 2.41 -10.04 8.61
C GLU A 133 1.81 -10.78 9.82
N VAL A 134 0.50 -11.01 9.81
CA VAL A 134 -0.21 -11.75 10.87
C VAL A 134 0.07 -13.25 10.76
N GLY A 135 0.21 -13.77 9.54
CA GLY A 135 0.34 -15.20 9.29
C GLY A 135 -1.01 -15.92 9.43
N TYR A 136 -0.98 -17.18 9.90
CA TYR A 136 -2.20 -17.93 10.14
C TYR A 136 -2.88 -17.45 11.43
N TRP A 137 -4.17 -17.11 11.32
CA TRP A 137 -4.98 -16.66 12.44
C TRP A 137 -6.42 -17.11 12.28
N GLU A 138 -7.03 -17.56 13.37
CA GLU A 138 -8.45 -17.89 13.43
C GLU A 138 -9.19 -16.85 14.27
N GLY A 139 -10.26 -16.29 13.70
CA GLY A 139 -11.07 -15.26 14.34
C GLY A 139 -10.87 -13.86 13.77
N ALA A 140 -11.37 -12.87 14.48
CA ALA A 140 -11.22 -11.47 14.10
C ALA A 140 -9.77 -11.01 14.25
N ILE A 141 -9.34 -10.14 13.35
CA ILE A 141 -8.03 -9.49 13.40
C ILE A 141 -8.24 -8.02 13.74
N ASP A 142 -7.52 -7.56 14.75
CA ASP A 142 -7.54 -6.19 15.23
C ASP A 142 -6.10 -5.67 15.46
N GLU A 143 -6.02 -4.54 16.13
CA GLU A 143 -4.75 -3.88 16.46
C GLU A 143 -3.87 -4.64 17.44
N HIS A 144 -4.42 -5.49 18.24
CA HIS A 144 -3.69 -6.27 19.23
C HIS A 144 -3.31 -7.66 18.72
N THR A 145 -3.79 -8.02 17.52
CA THR A 145 -3.47 -9.32 16.92
C THR A 145 -1.96 -9.41 16.65
N PRO A 146 -1.26 -10.41 17.24
CA PRO A 146 0.17 -10.51 17.09
C PRO A 146 0.58 -10.84 15.66
N CYS A 147 1.76 -10.37 15.26
CA CYS A 147 2.35 -10.68 13.97
C CYS A 147 3.22 -11.93 14.08
N HIS A 148 2.88 -12.96 13.29
CA HIS A 148 3.62 -14.21 13.17
C HIS A 148 3.83 -14.56 11.69
N PRO A 149 4.62 -13.75 10.95
CA PRO A 149 4.80 -13.95 9.52
C PRO A 149 5.44 -15.29 9.22
N ALA A 150 4.91 -16.00 8.23
CA ALA A 150 5.37 -17.31 7.77
C ALA A 150 5.99 -17.29 6.36
N SER A 151 6.39 -16.10 5.87
CA SER A 151 7.00 -15.92 4.55
C SER A 151 7.99 -14.75 4.59
N MET A 152 8.98 -14.74 3.67
CA MET A 152 9.92 -13.61 3.54
C MET A 152 9.19 -12.29 3.25
N TYR A 153 8.10 -12.34 2.50
CA TYR A 153 7.23 -11.18 2.25
C TYR A 153 6.65 -10.62 3.56
N GLY A 154 6.01 -11.47 4.36
CA GLY A 154 5.44 -11.05 5.65
C GLY A 154 6.49 -10.56 6.65
N ILE A 155 7.64 -11.24 6.71
CA ILE A 155 8.76 -10.83 7.58
C ILE A 155 9.27 -9.45 7.19
N ALA A 156 9.57 -9.22 5.91
CA ALA A 156 10.08 -7.93 5.42
C ALA A 156 9.06 -6.79 5.63
N LYS A 157 7.78 -7.04 5.33
CA LYS A 157 6.70 -6.06 5.57
C LYS A 157 6.54 -5.73 7.04
N ASN A 158 6.55 -6.72 7.93
CA ASN A 158 6.46 -6.47 9.37
C ASN A 158 7.69 -5.72 9.91
N ALA A 159 8.90 -6.06 9.45
CA ALA A 159 10.11 -5.34 9.83
C ALA A 159 10.05 -3.87 9.38
N LEU A 160 9.60 -3.61 8.13
CA LEU A 160 9.41 -2.24 7.64
C LEU A 160 8.34 -1.50 8.45
N ARG A 161 7.26 -2.19 8.89
CA ARG A 161 6.22 -1.61 9.74
C ARG A 161 6.80 -1.06 11.04
N GLU A 162 7.51 -1.91 11.76
CA GLU A 162 8.12 -1.52 13.04
C GLU A 162 9.08 -0.33 12.85
N ALA A 163 9.95 -0.40 11.84
CA ALA A 163 10.88 0.69 11.53
C ALA A 163 10.15 2.00 11.15
N THR A 164 9.09 1.93 10.35
CA THR A 164 8.31 3.11 9.94
C THR A 164 7.66 3.78 11.13
N LEU A 165 7.06 3.01 12.05
CA LEU A 165 6.40 3.55 13.24
C LEU A 165 7.40 4.25 14.18
N MET A 166 8.61 3.67 14.35
CA MET A 166 9.69 4.30 15.14
C MET A 166 10.16 5.61 14.50
N LEU A 167 10.48 5.59 13.21
CA LEU A 167 10.92 6.79 12.48
C LEU A 167 9.87 7.90 12.52
N ALA A 168 8.61 7.59 12.29
CA ALA A 168 7.54 8.58 12.36
C ALA A 168 7.42 9.21 13.75
N GLN A 169 7.58 8.43 14.81
CA GLN A 169 7.59 8.94 16.19
C GLN A 169 8.77 9.89 16.42
N GLU A 170 9.97 9.54 15.95
CA GLU A 170 11.18 10.38 16.07
C GLU A 170 11.02 11.72 15.35
N HIS A 171 10.31 11.74 14.22
CA HIS A 171 10.08 12.94 13.40
C HIS A 171 8.78 13.69 13.74
N ASN A 172 8.02 13.28 14.76
CA ASN A 172 6.68 13.80 15.06
C ASN A 172 5.72 13.77 13.86
N ALA A 173 5.89 12.78 12.96
CA ALA A 173 5.05 12.55 11.80
C ALA A 173 3.92 11.56 12.12
N THR A 174 2.79 11.69 11.42
CA THR A 174 1.71 10.70 11.50
C THR A 174 2.05 9.49 10.64
N ALA A 175 1.97 8.28 11.20
CA ALA A 175 2.13 7.04 10.45
C ALA A 175 0.86 6.20 10.47
N GLN A 176 0.49 5.66 9.29
CA GLN A 176 -0.60 4.72 9.11
C GLN A 176 -0.07 3.46 8.42
N TRP A 177 -0.46 2.28 8.91
CA TRP A 177 -0.12 1.01 8.29
C TRP A 177 -1.38 0.35 7.76
N LEU A 178 -1.52 0.32 6.42
CA LEU A 178 -2.72 -0.13 5.73
C LEU A 178 -2.62 -1.62 5.43
N ARG A 179 -3.20 -2.48 6.26
CA ARG A 179 -3.14 -3.93 6.07
C ARG A 179 -4.28 -4.40 5.18
N ALA A 180 -3.95 -4.71 3.93
CA ALA A 180 -4.89 -5.27 2.98
C ALA A 180 -4.91 -6.81 3.07
N TYR A 181 -6.12 -7.36 2.86
CA TYR A 181 -6.38 -8.80 2.80
C TYR A 181 -6.50 -9.26 1.34
N TYR A 182 -7.44 -10.14 1.03
CA TYR A 182 -7.60 -10.64 -0.33
C TYR A 182 -8.31 -9.61 -1.21
N ILE A 183 -7.60 -9.08 -2.21
CA ILE A 183 -8.11 -8.06 -3.11
C ILE A 183 -8.58 -8.74 -4.39
N VAL A 184 -9.79 -8.40 -4.81
CA VAL A 184 -10.40 -8.88 -6.04
C VAL A 184 -10.81 -7.71 -6.93
N GLY A 185 -10.80 -7.92 -8.22
CA GLY A 185 -11.24 -6.97 -9.24
C GLY A 185 -11.40 -7.69 -10.58
N ASP A 186 -11.91 -7.00 -11.56
CA ASP A 186 -12.16 -7.50 -12.92
C ASP A 186 -10.95 -7.42 -13.86
N ASP A 187 -9.79 -7.02 -13.33
CA ASP A 187 -8.56 -6.84 -14.10
C ASP A 187 -7.85 -8.17 -14.36
N LEU A 188 -7.71 -8.52 -15.62
CA LEU A 188 -6.96 -9.70 -16.09
C LEU A 188 -5.46 -9.62 -15.77
N ARG A 189 -4.92 -8.44 -15.46
CA ARG A 189 -3.51 -8.23 -15.09
C ARG A 189 -3.18 -8.63 -13.66
N GLY A 190 -4.18 -8.93 -12.83
CA GLY A 190 -4.00 -9.42 -11.48
C GLY A 190 -3.35 -10.82 -11.44
N SER A 191 -2.63 -11.12 -10.36
CA SER A 191 -2.06 -12.44 -10.10
C SER A 191 -2.87 -13.26 -9.09
N SER A 192 -4.05 -12.77 -8.70
CA SER A 192 -4.96 -13.46 -7.80
C SER A 192 -5.52 -14.74 -8.43
N ILE A 193 -6.06 -15.63 -7.60
CA ILE A 193 -6.71 -16.84 -8.11
C ILE A 193 -7.91 -16.50 -9.02
N PHE A 194 -8.62 -15.40 -8.75
CA PHE A 194 -9.73 -14.94 -9.57
C PHE A 194 -9.27 -14.36 -10.92
N SER A 195 -8.18 -13.58 -10.93
CA SER A 195 -7.60 -13.11 -12.19
C SER A 195 -7.14 -14.28 -13.07
N LYS A 196 -6.55 -15.31 -12.45
CA LYS A 196 -6.14 -16.54 -13.16
C LYS A 196 -7.35 -17.33 -13.68
N LEU A 197 -8.45 -17.38 -12.93
CA LEU A 197 -9.71 -17.99 -13.36
C LEU A 197 -10.31 -17.26 -14.55
N LEU A 198 -10.38 -15.91 -14.51
CA LEU A 198 -10.85 -15.10 -15.61
C LEU A 198 -9.97 -15.26 -16.85
N GLN A 199 -8.64 -15.30 -16.69
CA GLN A 199 -7.73 -15.56 -17.79
C GLN A 199 -7.94 -16.95 -18.39
N ALA A 200 -8.11 -17.98 -17.56
CA ALA A 200 -8.39 -19.33 -18.04
C ALA A 200 -9.72 -19.42 -18.84
N ALA A 201 -10.75 -18.70 -18.36
CA ALA A 201 -12.02 -18.60 -19.07
C ALA A 201 -11.88 -17.85 -20.41
N HIS A 202 -11.13 -16.74 -20.42
CA HIS A 202 -10.82 -15.99 -21.64
C HIS A 202 -10.05 -16.86 -22.66
N ASP A 203 -9.11 -17.69 -22.19
CA ASP A 203 -8.34 -18.61 -23.01
C ASP A 203 -9.15 -19.86 -23.45
N GLY A 204 -10.44 -19.94 -23.12
CA GLY A 204 -11.32 -21.05 -23.50
C GLY A 204 -11.02 -22.38 -22.80
N LYS A 205 -10.34 -22.38 -21.65
CA LYS A 205 -10.02 -23.61 -20.92
C LYS A 205 -11.32 -24.22 -20.37
N PRO A 206 -11.55 -25.53 -20.55
CA PRO A 206 -12.79 -26.19 -20.13
C PRO A 206 -12.93 -26.35 -18.61
N SER A 207 -11.85 -26.20 -17.86
CA SER A 207 -11.82 -26.32 -16.41
C SER A 207 -10.67 -25.52 -15.80
N PHE A 208 -10.84 -25.16 -14.53
CA PHE A 208 -9.81 -24.48 -13.75
C PHE A 208 -9.64 -25.20 -12.41
N PRO A 209 -8.41 -25.63 -12.03
CA PRO A 209 -8.17 -26.26 -10.75
C PRO A 209 -8.43 -25.26 -9.62
N PHE A 210 -9.32 -25.60 -8.71
CA PHE A 210 -9.69 -24.77 -7.57
C PHE A 210 -9.52 -25.54 -6.26
N THR A 211 -9.61 -24.85 -5.14
CA THR A 211 -9.54 -25.46 -3.81
C THR A 211 -10.83 -26.21 -3.48
N THR A 212 -10.82 -26.99 -2.40
CA THR A 212 -12.04 -27.69 -1.90
C THR A 212 -13.11 -26.73 -1.39
N GLY A 213 -12.88 -25.42 -1.38
CA GLY A 213 -13.82 -24.40 -0.92
C GLY A 213 -14.01 -24.32 0.60
N LYS A 214 -13.18 -25.03 1.38
CA LYS A 214 -13.28 -25.04 2.84
C LYS A 214 -12.61 -23.84 3.52
N ASN A 215 -11.66 -23.20 2.84
CA ASN A 215 -10.97 -22.04 3.39
C ASN A 215 -11.87 -20.81 3.34
N LYS A 216 -11.88 -20.06 4.43
CA LYS A 216 -12.56 -18.77 4.52
C LYS A 216 -11.56 -17.66 4.27
N TYR A 217 -11.94 -16.71 3.42
CA TYR A 217 -11.11 -15.57 3.06
C TYR A 217 -11.94 -14.29 3.20
N ASP A 218 -11.28 -13.20 3.58
CA ASP A 218 -11.87 -11.88 3.63
C ASP A 218 -11.51 -11.12 2.36
N PHE A 219 -12.48 -10.98 1.44
CA PHE A 219 -12.28 -10.33 0.15
C PHE A 219 -12.79 -8.90 0.16
N ILE A 220 -12.01 -8.02 -0.48
CA ILE A 220 -12.42 -6.65 -0.80
C ILE A 220 -12.25 -6.39 -2.30
N ASN A 221 -13.21 -5.69 -2.90
CA ASN A 221 -13.06 -5.19 -4.26
C ASN A 221 -11.99 -4.09 -4.29
N VAL A 222 -11.15 -4.04 -5.34
CA VAL A 222 -10.03 -3.10 -5.46
C VAL A 222 -10.49 -1.63 -5.46
N ASP A 223 -11.63 -1.31 -6.08
CA ASP A 223 -12.18 0.04 -6.09
C ASP A 223 -12.69 0.44 -4.70
N GLU A 224 -13.30 -0.50 -3.97
CA GLU A 224 -13.72 -0.26 -2.58
C GLU A 224 -12.51 -0.07 -1.67
N LEU A 225 -11.45 -0.87 -1.83
CA LEU A 225 -10.19 -0.65 -1.12
C LEU A 225 -9.62 0.74 -1.42
N ALA A 226 -9.55 1.12 -2.70
CA ALA A 226 -9.07 2.43 -3.11
C ALA A 226 -9.90 3.57 -2.51
N ARG A 227 -11.24 3.41 -2.51
CA ARG A 227 -12.17 4.37 -1.88
C ARG A 227 -11.95 4.48 -0.37
N GLN A 228 -11.65 3.38 0.33
CA GLN A 228 -11.36 3.41 1.77
C GLN A 228 -10.02 4.08 2.06
N ILE A 229 -8.99 3.83 1.24
CA ILE A 229 -7.66 4.46 1.38
C ILE A 229 -7.72 5.97 1.11
N SER A 230 -8.60 6.42 0.20
CA SER A 230 -8.69 7.82 -0.22
C SER A 230 -9.48 8.74 0.75
N ARG A 231 -9.97 8.22 1.86
CA ARG A 231 -10.69 8.95 2.93
C ARG A 231 -9.77 9.39 4.05
#